data_804e865316a73cb413bf0538401d1b03
#
_entry.id   804e865316a73cb413bf0538401d1b03
#
_cell.length_a   1.000
_cell.length_b   1.000
_cell.length_c   1.000
_cell.angle_alpha   90.00
_cell.angle_beta   90.00
_cell.angle_gamma   90.00
#
_symmetry.space_group_name_H-M   'P 1'
#
loop_
_entity.id
_entity.type
_entity.pdbx_description
1 polymer ?
#
loop_
_entity_poly.entity_id
_entity_poly.type
_entity_poly.pdbx_seq_one_letter_code
_entity_poly.pdbx_strand_id
1 'polypeptide(L)'
;MTNTIIGQVKLSENISQRKSYVTKLDKNKVFYKETGQKIPDPELLKIVEDNPSVFLEKETDDEGNVLKYIYDPNNQNGDGAKKILDSYISGDVPFPNFKVTTIDGEKIELKDLKGKLVIIRFEGQGIALKFNKPIIEILDEKINALVNKEEVEAFIIYQASEDEIRENVELTDSNFKLVANGLKLAQKYYLNQTALTLLIDQNGKLIDIYRNVYKIKLEDHLSN
;
A
#
# COMPACT_ATOMS: atom_id res chain seq x y z
N MET A 1 28.05 6.59 -19.92
CA MET A 1 27.34 5.95 -18.77
C MET A 1 25.87 6.31 -18.91
N THR A 2 25.11 5.44 -19.54
CA THR A 2 23.68 5.67 -19.85
C THR A 2 22.86 5.24 -18.65
N ASN A 3 22.31 6.21 -17.92
CA ASN A 3 21.31 5.96 -16.90
C ASN A 3 19.97 5.58 -17.57
N THR A 4 19.69 4.31 -17.69
CA THR A 4 18.40 3.84 -18.18
C THR A 4 17.37 4.00 -17.06
N ILE A 5 16.49 4.98 -17.22
CA ILE A 5 15.33 5.17 -16.34
C ILE A 5 14.24 4.24 -16.85
N ILE A 6 13.87 3.24 -16.06
CA ILE A 6 12.78 2.32 -16.35
C ILE A 6 11.52 2.90 -15.72
N GLY A 7 10.51 3.20 -16.53
CA GLY A 7 9.19 3.66 -16.10
C GLY A 7 9.03 5.19 -16.02
N GLN A 8 9.10 5.88 -17.15
CA GLN A 8 8.61 7.26 -17.26
C GLN A 8 7.25 7.29 -17.98
N VAL A 9 6.22 7.68 -17.25
CA VAL A 9 5.06 8.31 -17.88
C VAL A 9 5.46 9.76 -18.18
N LYS A 10 5.56 10.15 -19.45
CA LYS A 10 5.68 11.55 -19.86
C LYS A 10 4.41 12.28 -19.47
N LEU A 11 4.47 13.12 -18.46
CA LEU A 11 3.47 14.14 -18.17
C LEU A 11 3.95 15.47 -18.70
N SER A 12 3.05 16.14 -19.42
CA SER A 12 3.24 17.45 -20.04
C SER A 12 3.72 18.51 -19.07
N GLU A 13 4.60 19.39 -19.56
CA GLU A 13 5.13 20.58 -18.92
C GLU A 13 4.00 21.53 -18.50
N ASN A 14 3.55 21.47 -17.26
CA ASN A 14 2.88 22.54 -16.54
C ASN A 14 2.36 22.08 -15.17
N ILE A 15 3.21 21.43 -14.36
CA ILE A 15 2.84 21.16 -12.96
C ILE A 15 4.09 21.39 -12.09
N SER A 16 3.96 22.40 -11.22
CA SER A 16 4.87 22.67 -10.10
C SER A 16 5.32 21.39 -9.40
N GLN A 17 6.63 21.20 -9.34
CA GLN A 17 7.43 20.27 -8.55
C GLN A 17 6.65 19.12 -7.86
N ARG A 18 6.28 18.09 -8.61
CA ARG A 18 5.97 16.80 -8.01
C ARG A 18 7.28 16.12 -7.62
N LYS A 19 7.52 15.91 -6.33
CA LYS A 19 8.51 14.93 -5.88
C LYS A 19 8.03 13.56 -6.36
N SER A 20 8.51 13.10 -7.52
CA SER A 20 8.27 11.72 -7.95
C SER A 20 9.29 10.84 -7.23
N TYR A 21 8.83 10.04 -6.31
CA TYR A 21 9.63 8.99 -5.70
C TYR A 21 9.77 7.84 -6.71
N VAL A 22 10.76 7.94 -7.59
CA VAL A 22 11.13 6.83 -8.47
C VAL A 22 11.92 5.83 -7.63
N THR A 23 11.29 4.73 -7.27
CA THR A 23 12.03 3.62 -6.67
C THR A 23 12.93 3.04 -7.74
N LYS A 24 14.24 3.24 -7.61
CA LYS A 24 15.22 2.72 -8.54
C LYS A 24 15.25 1.19 -8.44
N LEU A 25 14.97 0.50 -9.54
CA LEU A 25 15.07 -0.95 -9.60
C LEU A 25 16.51 -1.39 -9.28
N ASP A 26 16.66 -2.23 -8.25
CA ASP A 26 17.92 -2.90 -7.96
C ASP A 26 18.06 -4.13 -8.88
N LYS A 27 18.83 -4.01 -9.93
CA LYS A 27 19.08 -5.09 -10.90
C LYS A 27 19.64 -6.36 -10.27
N ASN A 28 20.31 -6.25 -9.13
CA ASN A 28 20.85 -7.41 -8.43
C ASN A 28 19.79 -8.26 -7.73
N LYS A 29 18.58 -7.76 -7.64
CA LYS A 29 17.46 -8.40 -6.96
C LYS A 29 16.39 -8.94 -7.91
N VAL A 30 16.67 -9.10 -9.20
CA VAL A 30 15.69 -9.61 -10.18
C VAL A 30 15.95 -11.08 -10.49
N PHE A 31 14.90 -11.90 -10.35
CA PHE A 31 14.96 -13.35 -10.45
C PHE A 31 13.85 -13.90 -11.34
N TYR A 32 14.11 -15.03 -12.00
CA TYR A 32 13.07 -15.81 -12.68
C TYR A 32 12.17 -16.50 -11.67
N LYS A 33 10.86 -16.48 -11.91
CA LYS A 33 9.86 -17.16 -11.07
C LYS A 33 10.04 -18.69 -11.09
N GLU A 34 10.23 -19.27 -12.28
CA GLU A 34 10.29 -20.72 -12.46
C GLU A 34 11.55 -21.35 -11.85
N THR A 35 12.70 -20.71 -12.06
CA THR A 35 13.99 -21.28 -11.68
C THR A 35 14.56 -20.73 -10.39
N GLY A 36 14.05 -19.56 -9.95
CA GLY A 36 14.63 -18.82 -8.83
C GLY A 36 16.04 -18.27 -9.10
N GLN A 37 16.53 -18.39 -10.34
CA GLN A 37 17.85 -17.90 -10.72
C GLN A 37 17.82 -16.39 -10.97
N LYS A 38 18.91 -15.71 -10.63
CA LYS A 38 19.08 -14.30 -10.90
C LYS A 38 19.13 -14.05 -12.42
N ILE A 39 18.42 -13.03 -12.88
CA ILE A 39 18.47 -12.62 -14.28
C ILE A 39 19.75 -11.83 -14.53
N PRO A 40 20.59 -12.23 -15.50
CA PRO A 40 21.79 -11.46 -15.88
C PRO A 40 21.43 -10.08 -16.43
N ASP A 41 22.25 -9.07 -16.16
CA ASP A 41 22.01 -7.69 -16.59
C ASP A 41 21.72 -7.54 -18.11
N PRO A 42 22.45 -8.19 -19.04
CA PRO A 42 22.15 -8.09 -20.46
C PRO A 42 20.77 -8.63 -20.83
N GLU A 43 20.34 -9.71 -20.16
CA GLU A 43 19.03 -10.34 -20.38
C GLU A 43 17.91 -9.49 -19.79
N LEU A 44 18.09 -8.93 -18.58
CA LEU A 44 17.15 -8.01 -17.98
C LEU A 44 16.94 -6.76 -18.84
N LEU A 45 18.00 -6.21 -19.42
CA LEU A 45 17.90 -5.07 -20.33
C LEU A 45 17.04 -5.42 -21.55
N LYS A 46 17.26 -6.61 -22.15
CA LYS A 46 16.47 -7.07 -23.29
C LYS A 46 15.00 -7.25 -22.92
N ILE A 47 14.68 -7.87 -21.78
CA ILE A 47 13.30 -8.04 -21.29
C ILE A 47 12.60 -6.67 -21.19
N VAL A 48 13.28 -5.67 -20.67
CA VAL A 48 12.73 -4.31 -20.50
C VAL A 48 12.64 -3.55 -21.83
N GLU A 49 13.58 -3.75 -22.74
CA GLU A 49 13.53 -3.18 -24.10
C GLU A 49 12.38 -3.74 -24.90
N ASP A 50 12.16 -5.07 -24.84
CA ASP A 50 11.07 -5.77 -25.51
C ASP A 50 9.69 -5.44 -24.89
N ASN A 51 9.65 -5.20 -23.56
CA ASN A 51 8.43 -4.81 -22.85
C ASN A 51 8.72 -3.76 -21.76
N PRO A 52 8.68 -2.46 -22.10
CA PRO A 52 8.91 -1.37 -21.14
C PRO A 52 7.92 -1.32 -19.96
N SER A 53 6.79 -2.03 -20.09
CA SER A 53 5.74 -2.13 -19.06
C SER A 53 5.77 -3.47 -18.33
N VAL A 54 6.87 -4.22 -18.42
CA VAL A 54 7.01 -5.51 -17.77
C VAL A 54 6.65 -5.42 -16.28
N PHE A 55 5.80 -6.32 -15.84
CA PHE A 55 5.46 -6.42 -14.42
C PHE A 55 6.47 -7.31 -13.69
N LEU A 56 7.01 -6.77 -12.60
CA LEU A 56 7.86 -7.51 -11.68
C LEU A 56 7.14 -7.61 -10.34
N GLU A 57 6.80 -8.83 -9.96
CA GLU A 57 6.22 -9.09 -8.64
C GLU A 57 7.28 -8.80 -7.56
N LYS A 58 6.86 -8.25 -6.41
CA LYS A 58 7.77 -7.90 -5.33
C LYS A 58 7.61 -8.89 -4.17
N GLU A 59 8.72 -9.50 -3.78
CA GLU A 59 8.85 -10.14 -2.47
C GLU A 59 9.40 -9.08 -1.51
N THR A 60 8.69 -8.83 -0.41
CA THR A 60 9.04 -7.77 0.55
C THR A 60 9.07 -8.32 1.97
N ASP A 61 9.83 -7.65 2.84
CA ASP A 61 9.69 -7.84 4.28
C ASP A 61 8.42 -7.18 4.85
N ASP A 62 8.22 -7.28 6.15
CA ASP A 62 7.04 -6.74 6.82
C ASP A 62 7.02 -5.20 6.83
N GLU A 63 8.18 -4.55 6.76
CA GLU A 63 8.32 -3.10 6.65
C GLU A 63 8.16 -2.58 5.21
N GLY A 64 7.99 -3.49 4.22
CA GLY A 64 7.82 -3.16 2.81
C GLY A 64 9.13 -2.92 2.06
N ASN A 65 10.29 -3.31 2.62
CA ASN A 65 11.54 -3.28 1.86
C ASN A 65 11.57 -4.41 0.85
N VAL A 66 11.96 -4.11 -0.39
CA VAL A 66 12.02 -5.11 -1.45
C VAL A 66 13.23 -6.03 -1.24
N LEU A 67 12.95 -7.31 -1.05
CA LEU A 67 13.91 -8.40 -0.97
C LEU A 67 14.28 -8.89 -2.35
N LYS A 68 13.26 -9.13 -3.21
CA LYS A 68 13.42 -9.58 -4.59
C LYS A 68 12.35 -8.98 -5.50
N TYR A 69 12.67 -8.92 -6.78
CA TYR A 69 11.74 -8.75 -7.88
C TYR A 69 11.66 -10.06 -8.65
N ILE A 70 10.46 -10.55 -8.87
CA ILE A 70 10.20 -11.83 -9.54
C ILE A 70 9.63 -11.56 -10.92
N TYR A 71 10.32 -12.01 -11.95
CA TYR A 71 9.88 -11.97 -13.33
C TYR A 71 9.20 -13.28 -13.71
N ASP A 72 7.97 -13.16 -14.17
CA ASP A 72 7.19 -14.28 -14.70
C ASP A 72 6.94 -14.02 -16.20
N PRO A 73 7.57 -14.78 -17.13
CA PRO A 73 7.35 -14.61 -18.56
C PRO A 73 5.92 -14.88 -18.98
N ASN A 74 5.12 -15.59 -18.19
CA ASN A 74 3.72 -15.87 -18.45
C ASN A 74 2.78 -14.77 -17.93
N ASN A 75 3.28 -13.80 -17.16
CA ASN A 75 2.52 -12.69 -16.59
C ASN A 75 3.17 -11.33 -16.91
N GLN A 76 3.39 -11.09 -18.20
CA GLN A 76 4.08 -9.87 -18.67
C GLN A 76 3.16 -8.64 -18.78
N ASN A 77 1.86 -8.80 -18.60
CA ASN A 77 0.88 -7.73 -18.76
C ASN A 77 0.83 -6.83 -17.51
N GLY A 78 0.54 -5.56 -17.70
CA GLY A 78 0.46 -4.56 -16.63
C GLY A 78 -0.68 -4.75 -15.61
N ASP A 79 -1.42 -5.86 -15.67
CA ASP A 79 -2.50 -6.23 -14.74
C ASP A 79 -2.04 -7.08 -13.55
N GLY A 80 -0.74 -7.41 -13.46
CA GLY A 80 -0.19 -8.25 -12.40
C GLY A 80 -0.51 -7.74 -10.99
N ALA A 81 -0.39 -6.45 -10.75
CA ALA A 81 -0.76 -5.83 -9.48
C ALA A 81 -2.23 -6.07 -9.13
N LYS A 82 -3.13 -5.92 -10.12
CA LYS A 82 -4.56 -6.18 -9.93
C LYS A 82 -4.83 -7.64 -9.60
N LYS A 83 -4.21 -8.58 -10.31
CA LYS A 83 -4.37 -10.02 -10.04
C LYS A 83 -3.94 -10.39 -8.63
N ILE A 84 -2.85 -9.81 -8.14
CA ILE A 84 -2.38 -10.03 -6.75
C ILE A 84 -3.40 -9.49 -5.76
N LEU A 85 -3.90 -8.27 -5.94
CA LEU A 85 -4.92 -7.70 -5.06
C LEU A 85 -6.22 -8.52 -5.07
N ASP A 86 -6.67 -8.94 -6.26
CA ASP A 86 -7.84 -9.80 -6.40
C ASP A 86 -7.64 -11.15 -5.67
N SER A 87 -6.42 -11.72 -5.68
CA SER A 87 -6.12 -12.97 -4.97
C SER A 87 -6.14 -12.83 -3.45
N TYR A 88 -5.80 -11.66 -2.92
CA TYR A 88 -5.95 -11.39 -1.49
C TYR A 88 -7.41 -11.26 -1.09
N ILE A 89 -8.24 -10.60 -1.91
CA ILE A 89 -9.68 -10.44 -1.66
C ILE A 89 -10.41 -11.78 -1.75
N SER A 90 -10.11 -12.60 -2.77
CA SER A 90 -10.69 -13.95 -2.90
C SER A 90 -10.25 -14.88 -1.76
N GLY A 91 -9.09 -14.60 -1.15
CA GLY A 91 -8.49 -15.43 -0.10
C GLY A 91 -7.68 -16.60 -0.64
N ASP A 92 -7.39 -16.61 -1.95
CA ASP A 92 -6.51 -17.63 -2.56
C ASP A 92 -5.07 -17.51 -2.03
N VAL A 93 -4.68 -16.27 -1.67
CA VAL A 93 -3.39 -15.97 -1.04
C VAL A 93 -3.63 -15.19 0.25
N PRO A 94 -2.96 -15.53 1.37
CA PRO A 94 -3.07 -14.76 2.62
C PRO A 94 -2.64 -13.30 2.41
N PHE A 95 -3.37 -12.37 3.03
CA PHE A 95 -2.95 -10.97 3.01
C PHE A 95 -1.62 -10.81 3.77
N PRO A 96 -0.61 -10.18 3.14
CA PRO A 96 0.73 -10.12 3.72
C PRO A 96 0.78 -9.33 5.02
N ASN A 97 1.53 -9.83 6.01
CA ASN A 97 1.79 -9.11 7.25
C ASN A 97 2.48 -7.76 6.98
N PHE A 98 2.26 -6.80 7.87
CA PHE A 98 3.01 -5.55 7.90
C PHE A 98 3.46 -5.21 9.32
N LYS A 99 4.51 -4.39 9.39
CA LYS A 99 4.97 -3.74 10.62
C LYS A 99 5.03 -2.24 10.38
N VAL A 100 4.45 -1.49 11.29
CA VAL A 100 4.47 -0.02 11.27
C VAL A 100 4.76 0.53 12.66
N THR A 101 5.22 1.78 12.70
CA THR A 101 5.30 2.55 13.94
C THR A 101 4.44 3.80 13.75
N THR A 102 3.53 4.06 14.67
CA THR A 102 2.72 5.28 14.66
C THR A 102 3.58 6.50 14.97
N ILE A 103 3.09 7.69 14.67
CA ILE A 103 3.79 8.94 15.05
C ILE A 103 3.95 9.10 16.57
N ASP A 104 3.15 8.38 17.37
CA ASP A 104 3.22 8.37 18.83
C ASP A 104 4.14 7.26 19.37
N GLY A 105 4.82 6.52 18.48
CA GLY A 105 5.83 5.53 18.80
C GLY A 105 5.29 4.12 19.08
N GLU A 106 3.99 3.87 18.93
CA GLU A 106 3.42 2.52 19.06
C GLU A 106 3.84 1.63 17.89
N LYS A 107 4.36 0.44 18.19
CA LYS A 107 4.73 -0.58 17.21
C LYS A 107 3.58 -1.55 16.98
N ILE A 108 3.21 -1.76 15.75
CA ILE A 108 2.04 -2.54 15.36
C ILE A 108 2.43 -3.54 14.28
N GLU A 109 2.02 -4.78 14.44
CA GLU A 109 2.08 -5.83 13.42
C GLU A 109 0.67 -6.35 13.14
N LEU A 110 0.31 -6.54 11.87
CA LEU A 110 -1.03 -7.04 11.49
C LEU A 110 -1.35 -8.38 12.16
N LYS A 111 -0.36 -9.28 12.24
CA LYS A 111 -0.56 -10.60 12.86
C LYS A 111 -1.00 -10.54 14.33
N ASP A 112 -0.66 -9.44 15.03
CA ASP A 112 -0.99 -9.23 16.45
C ASP A 112 -2.39 -8.61 16.63
N LEU A 113 -3.03 -8.20 15.53
CA LEU A 113 -4.38 -7.63 15.50
C LEU A 113 -5.48 -8.67 15.25
N LYS A 114 -5.15 -9.96 15.34
CA LYS A 114 -6.17 -11.03 15.24
C LYS A 114 -7.27 -10.83 16.27
N GLY A 115 -8.51 -11.04 15.84
CA GLY A 115 -9.70 -10.75 16.64
C GLY A 115 -10.23 -9.34 16.47
N LYS A 116 -9.49 -8.46 15.74
CA LYS A 116 -9.95 -7.10 15.44
C LYS A 116 -10.29 -6.92 13.96
N LEU A 117 -11.30 -6.12 13.69
CA LEU A 117 -11.54 -5.56 12.36
C LEU A 117 -10.53 -4.43 12.12
N VAL A 118 -9.71 -4.54 11.09
CA VAL A 118 -8.65 -3.57 10.83
C VAL A 118 -9.01 -2.69 9.63
N ILE A 119 -8.97 -1.38 9.84
CA ILE A 119 -9.23 -0.36 8.82
C ILE A 119 -7.92 0.35 8.53
N ILE A 120 -7.43 0.25 7.29
CA ILE A 120 -6.22 0.95 6.86
C ILE A 120 -6.57 1.94 5.76
N ARG A 121 -6.45 3.22 6.06
CA ARG A 121 -6.58 4.28 5.08
C ARG A 121 -5.20 4.67 4.56
N PHE A 122 -4.94 4.40 3.29
CA PHE A 122 -3.78 4.96 2.59
C PHE A 122 -4.16 6.30 1.99
N GLU A 123 -3.45 7.35 2.37
CA GLU A 123 -3.57 8.64 1.72
C GLU A 123 -2.56 8.74 0.58
N GLY A 124 -3.08 9.13 -0.59
CA GLY A 124 -2.30 9.18 -1.83
C GLY A 124 -1.25 10.29 -1.83
N GLN A 125 -0.29 10.18 -2.75
CA GLN A 125 0.70 11.21 -2.99
C GLN A 125 0.02 12.48 -3.54
N GLY A 126 0.15 13.58 -2.80
CA GLY A 126 -0.16 14.92 -3.27
C GLY A 126 1.08 15.80 -3.22
N ILE A 127 1.05 16.96 -3.92
CA ILE A 127 2.11 17.97 -3.87
C ILE A 127 2.27 18.56 -2.46
N ALA A 128 1.21 18.46 -1.67
CA ALA A 128 1.19 18.75 -0.25
C ALA A 128 0.35 17.69 0.43
N LEU A 129 0.65 17.39 1.68
CA LEU A 129 -0.20 16.59 2.52
C LEU A 129 -1.61 17.22 2.49
N LYS A 130 -2.55 16.52 1.88
CA LYS A 130 -3.96 16.92 1.95
C LYS A 130 -4.61 16.10 3.03
N PHE A 131 -4.82 16.73 4.16
CA PHE A 131 -5.66 16.14 5.19
C PHE A 131 -7.12 16.18 4.73
N ASN A 132 -7.67 15.01 4.44
CA ASN A 132 -9.06 14.88 4.00
C ASN A 132 -9.96 14.66 5.21
N LYS A 133 -10.05 15.67 6.07
CA LYS A 133 -10.80 15.63 7.33
C LYS A 133 -12.22 15.08 7.16
N PRO A 134 -13.04 15.51 6.18
CA PRO A 134 -14.40 14.99 6.02
C PRO A 134 -14.46 13.47 5.79
N ILE A 135 -13.49 12.90 5.10
CA ILE A 135 -13.44 11.44 4.88
C ILE A 135 -13.11 10.70 6.16
N ILE A 136 -12.23 11.25 6.98
CA ILE A 136 -11.87 10.65 8.26
C ILE A 136 -13.04 10.76 9.24
N GLU A 137 -13.71 11.91 9.29
CA GLU A 137 -14.91 12.10 10.11
C GLU A 137 -16.02 11.08 9.78
N ILE A 138 -16.27 10.82 8.49
CA ILE A 138 -17.22 9.78 8.05
C ILE A 138 -16.81 8.39 8.56
N LEU A 139 -15.54 8.05 8.49
CA LEU A 139 -15.06 6.76 8.99
C LEU A 139 -15.14 6.70 10.51
N ASP A 140 -14.79 7.76 11.22
CA ASP A 140 -14.92 7.86 12.68
C ASP A 140 -16.38 7.73 13.11
N GLU A 141 -17.32 8.38 12.43
CA GLU A 141 -18.76 8.24 12.68
C GLU A 141 -19.21 6.78 12.55
N LYS A 142 -18.76 6.09 11.48
CA LYS A 142 -19.07 4.67 11.28
C LYS A 142 -18.51 3.78 12.40
N ILE A 143 -17.27 4.03 12.84
CA ILE A 143 -16.65 3.29 13.95
C ILE A 143 -17.41 3.58 15.26
N ASN A 144 -17.70 4.84 15.54
CA ASN A 144 -18.40 5.26 16.76
C ASN A 144 -19.85 4.76 16.84
N ALA A 145 -20.48 4.45 15.71
CA ALA A 145 -21.80 3.86 15.67
C ALA A 145 -21.81 2.36 16.01
N LEU A 146 -20.66 1.69 16.05
CA LEU A 146 -20.56 0.27 16.40
C LEU A 146 -20.73 0.05 17.90
N VAL A 147 -21.39 -1.02 18.27
CA VAL A 147 -21.53 -1.45 19.67
C VAL A 147 -20.19 -1.90 20.23
N ASN A 148 -19.41 -2.64 19.41
CA ASN A 148 -18.12 -3.24 19.79
C ASN A 148 -16.97 -2.47 19.10
N LYS A 149 -16.95 -1.15 19.19
CA LYS A 149 -15.91 -0.34 18.53
C LYS A 149 -14.48 -0.62 19.03
N GLU A 150 -14.33 -1.18 20.22
CA GLU A 150 -13.05 -1.63 20.78
C GLU A 150 -12.46 -2.83 20.02
N GLU A 151 -13.26 -3.54 19.23
CA GLU A 151 -12.82 -4.60 18.33
C GLU A 151 -12.31 -4.03 16.98
N VAL A 152 -12.30 -2.72 16.80
CA VAL A 152 -11.77 -2.05 15.61
C VAL A 152 -10.38 -1.48 15.88
N GLU A 153 -9.49 -1.66 14.93
CA GLU A 153 -8.18 -0.99 14.91
C GLU A 153 -8.06 -0.19 13.61
N ALA A 154 -7.77 1.10 13.70
CA ALA A 154 -7.82 1.99 12.55
C ALA A 154 -6.53 2.80 12.38
N PHE A 155 -6.03 2.86 11.12
CA PHE A 155 -4.78 3.54 10.77
C PHE A 155 -4.96 4.44 9.56
N ILE A 156 -4.29 5.60 9.57
CA ILE A 156 -4.06 6.39 8.37
C ILE A 156 -2.57 6.34 8.07
N ILE A 157 -2.24 5.86 6.89
CA ILE A 157 -0.87 5.71 6.42
C ILE A 157 -0.58 6.80 5.40
N TYR A 158 0.24 7.76 5.79
CA TYR A 158 0.70 8.85 4.95
C TYR A 158 2.06 8.55 4.34
N GLN A 159 2.28 9.02 3.12
CA GLN A 159 3.61 8.98 2.49
C GLN A 159 4.48 10.18 2.93
N ALA A 160 3.94 11.06 3.76
CA ALA A 160 4.59 12.22 4.34
C ALA A 160 5.48 11.84 5.52
N SER A 161 6.41 12.73 5.88
CA SER A 161 7.20 12.62 7.11
C SER A 161 6.33 12.86 8.35
N GLU A 162 6.86 12.46 9.50
CA GLU A 162 6.19 12.69 10.78
C GLU A 162 5.98 14.19 11.04
N ASP A 163 7.00 15.02 10.77
CA ASP A 163 6.92 16.47 10.95
C ASP A 163 5.81 17.09 10.09
N GLU A 164 5.74 16.69 8.80
CA GLU A 164 4.68 17.14 7.90
C GLU A 164 3.28 16.75 8.40
N ILE A 165 3.15 15.54 8.99
CA ILE A 165 1.87 15.09 9.56
C ILE A 165 1.51 15.94 10.77
N ARG A 166 2.43 16.13 11.72
CA ARG A 166 2.19 16.91 12.95
C ARG A 166 1.84 18.37 12.67
N GLU A 167 2.39 18.94 11.61
CA GLU A 167 2.10 20.32 11.20
C GLU A 167 0.75 20.50 10.51
N ASN A 168 0.24 19.47 9.83
CA ASN A 168 -0.88 19.63 8.89
C ASN A 168 -2.10 18.76 9.20
N VAL A 169 -2.00 17.80 10.12
CA VAL A 169 -3.09 16.87 10.44
C VAL A 169 -3.54 17.10 11.87
N GLU A 170 -4.73 17.65 12.03
CA GLU A 170 -5.39 17.77 13.32
C GLU A 170 -6.50 16.71 13.43
N LEU A 171 -6.24 15.70 14.22
CA LEU A 171 -7.23 14.69 14.63
C LEU A 171 -7.49 14.85 16.13
N THR A 172 -8.70 15.27 16.46
CA THR A 172 -9.18 15.33 17.85
C THR A 172 -10.23 14.23 18.03
N ASP A 173 -10.05 13.41 19.06
CA ASP A 173 -10.97 12.32 19.42
C ASP A 173 -11.25 11.31 18.27
N SER A 174 -10.27 11.11 17.38
CA SER A 174 -10.35 10.16 16.28
C SER A 174 -9.96 8.73 16.72
N ASN A 175 -10.60 7.73 16.12
CA ASN A 175 -10.23 6.33 16.28
C ASN A 175 -8.98 5.96 15.50
N PHE A 176 -8.46 6.86 14.66
CA PHE A 176 -7.34 6.58 13.77
C PHE A 176 -6.00 6.92 14.39
N LYS A 177 -5.07 5.95 14.31
CA LYS A 177 -3.65 6.15 14.58
C LYS A 177 -2.93 6.57 13.29
N LEU A 178 -1.99 7.50 13.40
CA LEU A 178 -1.27 8.04 12.25
C LEU A 178 0.07 7.35 12.04
N VAL A 179 0.37 7.01 10.80
CA VAL A 179 1.63 6.37 10.39
C VAL A 179 2.29 7.21 9.32
N ALA A 180 3.55 7.59 9.54
CA ALA A 180 4.37 8.33 8.60
C ALA A 180 5.18 7.42 7.67
N ASN A 181 5.74 8.00 6.60
CA ASN A 181 6.69 7.34 5.71
C ASN A 181 6.16 6.05 5.05
N GLY A 182 4.85 5.95 4.83
CA GLY A 182 4.15 4.75 4.36
C GLY A 182 4.34 4.36 2.90
N LEU A 183 5.26 5.03 2.17
CA LEU A 183 5.49 4.75 0.74
C LEU A 183 5.85 3.29 0.47
N LYS A 184 6.75 2.71 1.27
CA LYS A 184 7.18 1.32 1.09
C LYS A 184 6.02 0.35 1.29
N LEU A 185 5.17 0.61 2.29
CA LEU A 185 3.99 -0.20 2.55
C LEU A 185 2.94 -0.06 1.45
N ALA A 186 2.70 1.14 0.95
CA ALA A 186 1.83 1.35 -0.19
C ALA A 186 2.35 0.61 -1.44
N GLN A 187 3.66 0.59 -1.65
CA GLN A 187 4.30 -0.15 -2.75
C GLN A 187 4.24 -1.67 -2.56
N LYS A 188 4.34 -2.17 -1.33
CA LYS A 188 4.16 -3.57 -0.99
C LYS A 188 2.80 -4.09 -1.44
N TYR A 189 1.76 -3.29 -1.23
CA TYR A 189 0.38 -3.64 -1.61
C TYR A 189 -0.06 -3.09 -2.97
N TYR A 190 0.87 -2.59 -3.79
CA TYR A 190 0.58 -2.03 -5.12
C TYR A 190 -0.43 -0.86 -5.12
N LEU A 191 -0.49 -0.08 -4.04
CA LEU A 191 -1.46 0.99 -3.80
C LEU A 191 -0.88 2.40 -4.09
N ASN A 192 -0.14 2.55 -5.17
CA ASN A 192 0.81 3.67 -5.35
C ASN A 192 0.20 5.04 -5.70
N GLN A 193 -1.09 5.18 -6.01
CA GLN A 193 -1.55 6.40 -6.68
C GLN A 193 -2.87 7.01 -6.19
N THR A 194 -3.63 6.37 -5.34
CA THR A 194 -4.95 6.88 -4.91
C THR A 194 -5.20 6.64 -3.45
N ALA A 195 -5.95 7.56 -2.84
CA ALA A 195 -6.47 7.34 -1.50
C ALA A 195 -7.41 6.13 -1.48
N LEU A 196 -7.07 5.11 -0.70
CA LEU A 196 -7.78 3.83 -0.62
C LEU A 196 -7.97 3.41 0.82
N THR A 197 -9.07 2.75 1.11
CA THR A 197 -9.33 2.14 2.41
C THR A 197 -9.38 0.63 2.27
N LEU A 198 -8.51 -0.06 2.98
CA LEU A 198 -8.51 -1.51 3.10
C LEU A 198 -9.31 -1.91 4.34
N LEU A 199 -10.10 -2.95 4.21
CA LEU A 199 -10.82 -3.55 5.32
C LEU A 199 -10.33 -5.00 5.47
N ILE A 200 -9.83 -5.34 6.66
CA ILE A 200 -9.26 -6.65 6.98
C ILE A 200 -10.06 -7.25 8.14
N ASP A 201 -10.49 -8.49 8.00
CA ASP A 201 -11.31 -9.17 9.00
C ASP A 201 -10.51 -9.60 10.24
N GLN A 202 -11.22 -10.10 11.23
CA GLN A 202 -10.68 -10.59 12.52
C GLN A 202 -9.70 -11.76 12.37
N ASN A 203 -9.68 -12.45 11.20
CA ASN A 203 -8.74 -13.52 10.89
C ASN A 203 -7.49 -13.02 10.14
N GLY A 204 -7.44 -11.72 9.78
CA GLY A 204 -6.37 -11.11 9.00
C GLY A 204 -6.55 -11.27 7.49
N LYS A 205 -7.77 -11.60 7.01
CA LYS A 205 -8.09 -11.68 5.59
C LYS A 205 -8.53 -10.30 5.07
N LEU A 206 -8.04 -9.92 3.90
CA LEU A 206 -8.53 -8.73 3.21
C LEU A 206 -9.96 -8.96 2.72
N ILE A 207 -10.89 -8.15 3.22
CA ILE A 207 -12.30 -8.19 2.82
C ILE A 207 -12.49 -7.49 1.48
N ASP A 208 -12.02 -6.22 1.39
CA ASP A 208 -12.15 -5.41 0.18
C ASP A 208 -11.24 -4.16 0.24
N ILE A 209 -11.14 -3.48 -0.90
CA ILE A 209 -10.41 -2.23 -1.08
C ILE A 209 -11.37 -1.16 -1.59
N TYR A 210 -11.66 -0.17 -0.75
CA TYR A 210 -12.65 0.86 -1.03
C TYR A 210 -11.99 2.16 -1.51
N ARG A 211 -12.44 2.66 -2.66
CA ARG A 211 -12.20 4.04 -3.11
C ARG A 211 -13.20 5.01 -2.50
N ASN A 212 -14.40 4.53 -2.22
CA ASN A 212 -15.52 5.31 -1.70
C ASN A 212 -15.89 4.81 -0.30
N VAL A 213 -15.58 5.60 0.72
CA VAL A 213 -15.81 5.26 2.13
C VAL A 213 -17.30 5.18 2.50
N TYR A 214 -18.18 5.82 1.73
CA TYR A 214 -19.63 5.71 1.96
C TYR A 214 -20.17 4.30 1.74
N LYS A 215 -19.46 3.48 0.95
CA LYS A 215 -19.85 2.08 0.67
C LYS A 215 -19.43 1.09 1.76
N ILE A 216 -18.59 1.54 2.70
CA ILE A 216 -18.09 0.67 3.77
C ILE A 216 -19.21 0.47 4.79
N LYS A 217 -19.54 -0.78 5.07
CA LYS A 217 -20.49 -1.21 6.10
C LYS A 217 -19.74 -2.03 7.13
N LEU A 218 -19.29 -1.37 8.20
CA LEU A 218 -18.48 -2.02 9.24
C LEU A 218 -19.30 -3.03 10.04
N GLU A 219 -20.59 -2.74 10.23
CA GLU A 219 -21.53 -3.58 10.95
C GLU A 219 -21.69 -4.99 10.36
N ASP A 220 -21.47 -5.17 9.06
CA ASP A 220 -21.56 -6.46 8.38
C ASP A 220 -20.36 -7.39 8.72
N HIS A 221 -19.33 -6.87 9.37
CA HIS A 221 -18.04 -7.56 9.57
C HIS A 221 -17.64 -7.75 11.04
N LEU A 222 -18.45 -7.27 11.98
CA LEU A 222 -18.29 -7.52 13.40
C LEU A 222 -19.37 -8.50 13.86
N SER A 223 -18.96 -9.49 14.64
CA SER A 223 -19.91 -10.44 15.24
C SER A 223 -20.79 -9.71 16.28
N ASN A 224 -22.08 -9.86 16.17
CA ASN A 224 -23.04 -9.39 17.19
C ASN A 224 -22.88 -10.19 18.49
#